data_33d7099159e505e6dde365adfb7a8148
#
_entry.id   33d7099159e505e6dde365adfb7a8148
#
_cell.length_a   1.000
_cell.length_b   1.000
_cell.length_c   1.000
_cell.angle_alpha   90.00
_cell.angle_beta   90.00
_cell.angle_gamma   90.00
#
_symmetry.space_group_name_H-M   'P 1'
#
loop_
_entity.id
_entity.type
_entity.pdbx_description
1 polymer ?
#
loop_
_entity_poly.entity_id
_entity_poly.type
_entity_poly.pdbx_seq_one_letter_code
_entity_poly.pdbx_strand_id
1 'polypeptide(L)'
;MATKLPILVYHRVHADDEITVENDQGRIDLVQFRRQMQYVADAGVSVVTHRQVADWLLAGTDLPERALAIDFDDNRLNVFENAYPVLREFDFNATVFVITDLASGKVVFGPKDYPAMQWDELARLRDAGWCIAPHTRRHLWLAGPERAPRDDNEARDEMAESKRELEKRLGIESPYFAYPNGSCNATVTGMARKLFRTARLWYTAVEGPWPQNSRNTDPHQLLGINIANGLNFDQFRQIVDAAE
;
A
#
# COMPACT_ATOMS: atom_id res chain seq x y z
N MET A 1 -4.03 -24.03 -0.67
CA MET A 1 -2.85 -23.15 -0.88
C MET A 1 -3.27 -22.07 -1.86
N ALA A 2 -3.07 -20.80 -1.53
CA ALA A 2 -3.49 -19.70 -2.40
C ALA A 2 -2.81 -19.77 -3.78
N THR A 3 -3.61 -19.68 -4.83
CA THR A 3 -3.15 -19.60 -6.22
C THR A 3 -3.25 -18.17 -6.76
N LYS A 4 -4.12 -17.36 -6.14
CA LYS A 4 -4.36 -15.96 -6.47
C LYS A 4 -4.36 -15.11 -5.20
N LEU A 5 -3.78 -13.93 -5.28
CA LEU A 5 -3.63 -12.99 -4.17
C LEU A 5 -4.03 -11.58 -4.61
N PRO A 6 -5.20 -11.07 -4.23
CA PRO A 6 -5.49 -9.64 -4.36
C PRO A 6 -4.71 -8.82 -3.33
N ILE A 7 -4.25 -7.64 -3.72
CA ILE A 7 -3.68 -6.62 -2.83
C ILE A 7 -4.63 -5.42 -2.86
N LEU A 8 -5.28 -5.14 -1.74
CA LEU A 8 -6.19 -4.02 -1.58
C LEU A 8 -5.41 -2.77 -1.20
N VAL A 9 -5.49 -1.71 -2.00
CA VAL A 9 -4.75 -0.46 -1.78
C VAL A 9 -5.71 0.63 -1.36
N TYR A 10 -5.52 1.15 -0.18
CA TYR A 10 -6.22 2.30 0.39
C TYR A 10 -5.25 3.50 0.51
N HIS A 11 -5.80 4.70 0.68
CA HIS A 11 -4.99 5.90 0.94
C HIS A 11 -5.50 6.67 2.17
N ARG A 12 -6.80 6.89 2.26
CA ARG A 12 -7.43 7.69 3.32
C ARG A 12 -8.71 7.04 3.81
N VAL A 13 -8.86 6.94 5.13
CA VAL A 13 -10.09 6.45 5.76
C VAL A 13 -10.64 7.59 6.62
N HIS A 14 -11.75 8.20 6.19
CA HIS A 14 -12.33 9.38 6.82
C HIS A 14 -13.50 9.03 7.72
N ALA A 15 -13.62 9.72 8.85
CA ALA A 15 -14.87 9.78 9.61
C ALA A 15 -15.96 10.52 8.79
N ASP A 16 -17.22 10.21 9.04
CA ASP A 16 -18.36 10.61 8.19
C ASP A 16 -18.57 12.13 8.03
N ASP A 17 -18.05 12.93 8.96
CA ASP A 17 -18.20 14.39 9.04
C ASP A 17 -16.99 15.17 8.51
N GLU A 18 -15.96 14.48 8.05
CA GLU A 18 -14.79 15.14 7.48
C GLU A 18 -15.05 15.67 6.06
N ILE A 19 -14.52 16.86 5.77
CA ILE A 19 -14.72 17.59 4.51
C ILE A 19 -14.30 16.74 3.31
N THR A 20 -15.21 16.60 2.36
CA THR A 20 -14.99 15.88 1.12
C THR A 20 -14.40 16.80 0.06
N VAL A 21 -13.24 16.44 -0.47
CA VAL A 21 -12.76 16.99 -1.74
C VAL A 21 -13.46 16.22 -2.86
N GLU A 22 -14.16 16.90 -3.75
CA GLU A 22 -14.74 16.27 -4.94
C GLU A 22 -13.66 15.54 -5.75
N ASN A 23 -13.96 14.33 -6.24
CA ASN A 23 -13.06 13.47 -7.03
C ASN A 23 -11.81 12.94 -6.29
N ASP A 24 -11.85 12.80 -4.97
CA ASP A 24 -10.78 12.15 -4.22
C ASP A 24 -10.76 10.63 -4.44
N GLN A 25 -9.99 10.18 -5.45
CA GLN A 25 -9.88 8.77 -5.85
C GLN A 25 -9.23 7.86 -4.78
N GLY A 26 -8.64 8.43 -3.74
CA GLY A 26 -7.99 7.67 -2.66
C GLY A 26 -8.79 7.61 -1.36
N ARG A 27 -10.05 8.11 -1.34
CA ARG A 27 -10.85 8.21 -0.14
C ARG A 27 -11.84 7.05 0.01
N ILE A 28 -12.00 6.58 1.25
CA ILE A 28 -13.11 5.74 1.67
C ILE A 28 -13.65 6.21 3.03
N ASP A 29 -14.97 6.11 3.24
CA ASP A 29 -15.60 6.43 4.52
C ASP A 29 -15.34 5.31 5.54
N LEU A 30 -15.18 5.67 6.82
CA LEU A 30 -14.90 4.73 7.90
C LEU A 30 -15.96 3.64 8.04
N VAL A 31 -17.24 3.98 7.82
CA VAL A 31 -18.36 3.01 7.87
C VAL A 31 -18.19 1.97 6.75
N GLN A 32 -17.88 2.42 5.53
CA GLN A 32 -17.62 1.49 4.40
C GLN A 32 -16.36 0.67 4.64
N PHE A 33 -15.28 1.28 5.13
CA PHE A 33 -14.06 0.55 5.46
C PHE A 33 -14.31 -0.55 6.49
N ARG A 34 -15.01 -0.23 7.59
CA ARG A 34 -15.40 -1.23 8.62
C ARG A 34 -16.24 -2.35 8.02
N ARG A 35 -17.23 -2.03 7.19
CA ARG A 35 -18.08 -3.01 6.50
C ARG A 35 -17.24 -3.93 5.59
N GLN A 36 -16.23 -3.40 4.93
CA GLN A 36 -15.32 -4.17 4.08
C GLN A 36 -14.48 -5.13 4.93
N MET A 37 -13.90 -4.68 6.04
CA MET A 37 -13.10 -5.54 6.93
C MET A 37 -13.93 -6.63 7.58
N GLN A 38 -15.17 -6.31 8.00
CA GLN A 38 -16.11 -7.32 8.50
C GLN A 38 -16.37 -8.40 7.44
N TYR A 39 -16.58 -8.00 6.17
CA TYR A 39 -16.79 -8.97 5.10
C TYR A 39 -15.56 -9.87 4.87
N VAL A 40 -14.35 -9.34 4.91
CA VAL A 40 -13.11 -10.12 4.80
C VAL A 40 -13.04 -11.17 5.92
N ALA A 41 -13.36 -10.79 7.16
CA ALA A 41 -13.40 -11.68 8.30
C ALA A 41 -14.46 -12.77 8.14
N ASP A 42 -15.72 -12.39 7.82
CA ASP A 42 -16.86 -13.32 7.66
C ASP A 42 -16.64 -14.30 6.49
N ALA A 43 -15.94 -13.88 5.45
CA ALA A 43 -15.57 -14.72 4.31
C ALA A 43 -14.43 -15.71 4.63
N GLY A 44 -13.83 -15.64 5.82
CA GLY A 44 -12.72 -16.49 6.21
C GLY A 44 -11.45 -16.29 5.41
N VAL A 45 -11.22 -15.07 4.88
CA VAL A 45 -10.02 -14.74 4.12
C VAL A 45 -8.93 -14.28 5.07
N SER A 46 -7.74 -14.86 4.97
CA SER A 46 -6.58 -14.49 5.77
C SER A 46 -5.93 -13.22 5.24
N VAL A 47 -5.69 -12.24 6.11
CA VAL A 47 -4.92 -11.05 5.75
C VAL A 47 -3.44 -11.34 5.96
N VAL A 48 -2.64 -11.19 4.90
CA VAL A 48 -1.20 -11.48 4.89
C VAL A 48 -0.37 -10.22 4.69
N THR A 49 0.84 -10.22 5.24
CA THR A 49 1.79 -9.12 5.13
C THR A 49 2.64 -9.23 3.86
N HIS A 50 3.24 -8.13 3.41
CA HIS A 50 4.21 -8.16 2.29
C HIS A 50 5.41 -9.08 2.54
N ARG A 51 5.76 -9.38 3.79
CA ARG A 51 6.75 -10.40 4.12
C ARG A 51 6.29 -11.77 3.63
N GLN A 52 5.08 -12.17 3.98
CA GLN A 52 4.50 -13.46 3.56
C GLN A 52 4.32 -13.52 2.04
N VAL A 53 3.90 -12.40 1.41
CA VAL A 53 3.80 -12.29 -0.05
C VAL A 53 5.17 -12.50 -0.71
N ALA A 54 6.23 -11.86 -0.21
CA ALA A 54 7.58 -12.03 -0.73
C ALA A 54 8.11 -13.46 -0.54
N ASP A 55 7.85 -14.08 0.60
CA ASP A 55 8.27 -15.45 0.86
C ASP A 55 7.48 -16.46 0.00
N TRP A 56 6.20 -16.19 -0.26
CA TRP A 56 5.39 -16.96 -1.20
C TRP A 56 5.95 -16.92 -2.62
N LEU A 57 6.32 -15.72 -3.11
CA LEU A 57 6.81 -15.54 -4.47
C LEU A 57 8.26 -16.04 -4.68
N LEU A 58 9.13 -15.80 -3.68
CA LEU A 58 10.57 -15.93 -3.85
C LEU A 58 11.17 -17.14 -3.15
N ALA A 59 10.56 -17.60 -2.06
CA ALA A 59 11.05 -18.74 -1.27
C ALA A 59 10.16 -19.99 -1.41
N GLY A 60 9.05 -19.91 -2.14
CA GLY A 60 8.14 -21.03 -2.34
C GLY A 60 7.28 -21.38 -1.11
N THR A 61 7.28 -20.52 -0.07
CA THR A 61 6.41 -20.70 1.11
C THR A 61 4.94 -20.61 0.70
N ASP A 62 4.10 -21.43 1.30
CA ASP A 62 2.67 -21.39 1.00
C ASP A 62 1.95 -20.31 1.81
N LEU A 63 0.97 -19.67 1.18
CA LEU A 63 -0.02 -18.83 1.85
C LEU A 63 -1.24 -19.67 2.28
N PRO A 64 -2.07 -19.17 3.21
CA PRO A 64 -3.40 -19.69 3.46
C PRO A 64 -4.19 -19.86 2.17
N GLU A 65 -5.13 -20.80 2.12
CA GLU A 65 -5.88 -21.14 0.89
C GLU A 65 -6.60 -19.93 0.29
N ARG A 66 -7.18 -19.10 1.15
CA ARG A 66 -7.75 -17.81 0.77
C ARG A 66 -6.99 -16.70 1.49
N ALA A 67 -6.31 -15.87 0.73
CA ALA A 67 -5.48 -14.82 1.27
C ALA A 67 -5.58 -13.51 0.48
N LEU A 68 -5.46 -12.37 1.17
CA LEU A 68 -5.29 -11.05 0.58
C LEU A 68 -4.30 -10.21 1.37
N ALA A 69 -3.74 -9.16 0.76
CA ALA A 69 -2.96 -8.16 1.48
C ALA A 69 -3.70 -6.82 1.53
N ILE A 70 -3.45 -6.04 2.59
CA ILE A 70 -3.98 -4.69 2.78
C ILE A 70 -2.84 -3.70 2.83
N ASP A 71 -2.87 -2.71 1.94
CA ASP A 71 -1.87 -1.66 1.83
C ASP A 71 -2.49 -0.27 2.01
N PHE A 72 -1.72 0.63 2.59
CA PHE A 72 -2.04 2.06 2.67
C PHE A 72 -0.90 2.87 2.07
N ASP A 73 -1.18 3.69 1.08
CA ASP A 73 -0.21 4.60 0.48
C ASP A 73 -0.25 6.00 1.14
N ASP A 74 0.83 6.77 0.99
CA ASP A 74 0.96 8.18 1.39
C ASP A 74 1.03 8.47 2.90
N ASN A 75 1.15 7.49 3.76
CA ASN A 75 1.24 7.65 5.24
C ASN A 75 0.31 8.72 5.83
N ARG A 76 -0.98 8.74 5.47
CA ARG A 76 -1.97 9.69 5.99
C ARG A 76 -2.31 9.42 7.45
N LEU A 77 -2.44 10.48 8.27
CA LEU A 77 -2.68 10.35 9.71
C LEU A 77 -4.01 9.64 10.01
N ASN A 78 -5.04 9.87 9.20
CA ASN A 78 -6.33 9.20 9.37
C ASN A 78 -6.31 7.67 9.14
N VAL A 79 -5.25 7.13 8.54
CA VAL A 79 -5.02 5.68 8.54
C VAL A 79 -4.70 5.19 9.96
N PHE A 80 -3.87 5.94 10.69
CA PHE A 80 -3.55 5.62 12.08
C PHE A 80 -4.74 5.85 13.03
N GLU A 81 -5.49 6.92 12.82
CA GLU A 81 -6.60 7.31 13.70
C GLU A 81 -7.87 6.48 13.46
N ASN A 82 -8.18 6.14 12.20
CA ASN A 82 -9.43 5.51 11.81
C ASN A 82 -9.25 4.04 11.34
N ALA A 83 -8.30 3.74 10.45
CA ALA A 83 -8.15 2.40 9.88
C ALA A 83 -7.50 1.42 10.85
N TYR A 84 -6.43 1.82 11.53
CA TYR A 84 -5.69 0.95 12.45
C TYR A 84 -6.57 0.40 13.60
N PRO A 85 -7.41 1.20 14.29
CA PRO A 85 -8.32 0.65 15.30
C PRO A 85 -9.27 -0.41 14.75
N VAL A 86 -9.81 -0.19 13.54
CA VAL A 86 -10.72 -1.16 12.89
C VAL A 86 -9.98 -2.46 12.56
N LEU A 87 -8.80 -2.40 11.94
CA LEU A 87 -8.04 -3.60 11.59
C LEU A 87 -7.64 -4.41 12.82
N ARG A 88 -7.32 -3.73 13.93
CA ARG A 88 -6.98 -4.38 15.20
C ARG A 88 -8.17 -5.16 15.79
N GLU A 89 -9.41 -4.75 15.57
CA GLU A 89 -10.60 -5.49 16.04
C GLU A 89 -10.70 -6.88 15.37
N PHE A 90 -10.18 -7.01 14.15
CA PHE A 90 -10.18 -8.26 13.38
C PHE A 90 -8.84 -9.02 13.42
N ASP A 91 -7.86 -8.53 14.19
CA ASP A 91 -6.49 -9.05 14.21
C ASP A 91 -5.82 -9.01 12.82
N PHE A 92 -6.13 -7.99 12.02
CA PHE A 92 -5.58 -7.77 10.70
C PHE A 92 -4.38 -6.83 10.77
N ASN A 93 -3.29 -7.23 10.12
CA ASN A 93 -2.12 -6.37 9.88
C ASN A 93 -2.14 -5.85 8.44
N ALA A 94 -1.49 -4.70 8.23
CA ALA A 94 -1.39 -4.08 6.91
C ALA A 94 0.05 -3.64 6.63
N THR A 95 0.25 -3.10 5.42
CA THR A 95 1.48 -2.39 5.05
C THR A 95 1.18 -0.93 4.85
N VAL A 96 2.01 -0.03 5.38
CA VAL A 96 1.98 1.38 5.01
C VAL A 96 3.20 1.75 4.18
N PHE A 97 2.96 2.36 3.01
CA PHE A 97 3.99 2.88 2.11
C PHE A 97 4.20 4.37 2.35
N VAL A 98 5.40 4.73 2.78
CA VAL A 98 5.74 6.00 3.43
C VAL A 98 6.49 6.94 2.50
N ILE A 99 5.99 8.15 2.33
CA ILE A 99 6.71 9.29 1.76
C ILE A 99 7.61 9.85 2.88
N THR A 100 8.91 9.57 2.85
CA THR A 100 9.77 9.81 4.02
C THR A 100 10.03 11.28 4.33
N ASP A 101 10.08 12.15 3.32
CA ASP A 101 10.18 13.59 3.54
C ASP A 101 8.87 14.19 4.08
N LEU A 102 7.71 13.58 3.81
CA LEU A 102 6.43 13.94 4.41
C LEU A 102 6.39 13.52 5.90
N ALA A 103 6.80 12.30 6.23
CA ALA A 103 6.94 11.83 7.61
C ALA A 103 7.96 12.63 8.43
N SER A 104 8.89 13.32 7.77
CA SER A 104 9.87 14.23 8.38
C SER A 104 9.44 15.70 8.40
N GLY A 105 8.23 16.03 7.91
CA GLY A 105 7.74 17.40 7.82
C GLY A 105 8.49 18.29 6.82
N LYS A 106 9.29 17.71 5.90
CA LYS A 106 10.10 18.45 4.91
C LYS A 106 9.30 18.85 3.68
N VAL A 107 8.24 18.13 3.36
CA VAL A 107 7.35 18.40 2.22
C VAL A 107 5.89 18.35 2.66
N VAL A 108 5.04 19.03 1.92
CA VAL A 108 3.58 18.93 2.00
C VAL A 108 3.10 18.18 0.75
N PHE A 109 2.28 17.17 0.94
CA PHE A 109 1.73 16.39 -0.16
C PHE A 109 0.21 16.27 -0.03
N GLY A 110 -0.49 16.69 -1.09
CA GLY A 110 -1.95 16.78 -1.11
C GLY A 110 -2.50 18.03 -0.43
N PRO A 111 -3.81 18.10 -0.21
CA PRO A 111 -4.46 19.20 0.50
C PRO A 111 -3.88 19.39 1.91
N LYS A 112 -3.82 20.67 2.37
CA LYS A 112 -3.29 21.00 3.71
C LYS A 112 -4.04 20.32 4.85
N ASP A 113 -5.29 19.96 4.61
CA ASP A 113 -6.20 19.35 5.60
C ASP A 113 -6.02 17.83 5.73
N TYR A 114 -5.03 17.26 5.04
CA TYR A 114 -4.67 15.84 5.16
C TYR A 114 -3.31 15.67 5.87
N PRO A 115 -3.28 15.71 7.20
CA PRO A 115 -2.05 15.51 7.94
C PRO A 115 -1.46 14.11 7.69
N ALA A 116 -0.13 14.02 7.81
CA ALA A 116 0.60 12.78 7.65
C ALA A 116 1.00 12.19 9.00
N MET A 117 1.05 10.85 9.06
CA MET A 117 1.76 10.16 10.13
C MET A 117 3.22 10.60 10.16
N GLN A 118 3.70 10.93 11.35
CA GLN A 118 5.10 11.18 11.62
C GLN A 118 5.77 9.90 12.10
N TRP A 119 7.01 9.99 12.51
CA TRP A 119 7.80 8.81 12.89
C TRP A 119 7.25 8.05 14.11
N ASP A 120 6.59 8.73 15.03
CA ASP A 120 6.03 8.13 16.25
C ASP A 120 4.81 7.24 15.94
N GLU A 121 3.89 7.69 15.07
CA GLU A 121 2.76 6.87 14.62
C GLU A 121 3.24 5.67 13.80
N LEU A 122 4.23 5.88 12.92
CA LEU A 122 4.82 4.80 12.13
C LEU A 122 5.52 3.76 13.02
N ALA A 123 6.22 4.21 14.09
CA ALA A 123 6.83 3.31 15.07
C ALA A 123 5.77 2.47 15.81
N ARG A 124 4.65 3.07 16.19
CA ARG A 124 3.53 2.36 16.84
C ARG A 124 2.88 1.33 15.91
N LEU A 125 2.71 1.62 14.63
CA LEU A 125 2.23 0.63 13.64
C LEU A 125 3.22 -0.52 13.48
N ARG A 126 4.52 -0.24 13.38
CA ARG A 126 5.59 -1.26 13.36
C ARG A 126 5.49 -2.18 14.58
N ASP A 127 5.38 -1.60 15.78
CA ASP A 127 5.32 -2.36 17.05
C ASP A 127 4.03 -3.19 17.16
N ALA A 128 2.97 -2.78 16.44
CA ALA A 128 1.74 -3.54 16.29
C ALA A 128 1.81 -4.64 15.21
N GLY A 129 2.94 -4.81 14.52
CA GLY A 129 3.15 -5.88 13.53
C GLY A 129 2.91 -5.48 12.08
N TRP A 130 2.64 -4.19 11.79
CA TRP A 130 2.50 -3.71 10.43
C TRP A 130 3.84 -3.69 9.69
N CYS A 131 3.82 -3.92 8.39
CA CYS A 131 4.96 -3.64 7.53
C CYS A 131 5.03 -2.13 7.24
N ILE A 132 6.23 -1.55 7.39
CA ILE A 132 6.49 -0.15 7.03
C ILE A 132 7.48 -0.16 5.88
N ALA A 133 7.09 0.42 4.73
CA ALA A 133 7.84 0.34 3.50
C ALA A 133 7.90 1.72 2.79
N PRO A 134 8.93 2.01 1.96
CA PRO A 134 9.07 3.31 1.33
C PRO A 134 8.15 3.49 0.11
N HIS A 135 7.73 4.75 -0.08
CA HIS A 135 6.98 5.26 -1.22
C HIS A 135 7.70 6.48 -1.84
N THR A 136 9.01 6.37 -2.01
CA THR A 136 9.94 7.44 -2.34
C THR A 136 10.09 8.50 -1.24
N ARG A 137 10.99 9.46 -1.46
CA ARG A 137 11.17 10.58 -0.52
C ARG A 137 10.07 11.63 -0.65
N ARG A 138 9.73 12.03 -1.89
CA ARG A 138 8.90 13.20 -2.21
C ARG A 138 7.68 12.84 -3.05
N HIS A 139 7.38 11.56 -3.23
CA HIS A 139 6.32 11.08 -4.11
C HIS A 139 6.52 11.50 -5.58
N LEU A 140 7.75 11.39 -6.10
CA LEU A 140 7.98 11.59 -7.53
C LEU A 140 7.46 10.37 -8.32
N TRP A 141 6.84 10.62 -9.46
CA TRP A 141 6.44 9.57 -10.40
C TRP A 141 7.68 9.15 -11.19
N LEU A 142 8.22 7.99 -10.88
CA LEU A 142 9.56 7.57 -11.29
C LEU A 142 9.72 7.36 -12.81
N ALA A 143 8.60 7.27 -13.55
CA ALA A 143 8.57 7.21 -15.02
C ALA A 143 7.40 8.03 -15.54
N GLY A 144 7.58 8.71 -16.67
CA GLY A 144 6.55 9.55 -17.28
C GLY A 144 6.83 11.05 -17.15
N PRO A 145 5.97 11.90 -17.73
CA PRO A 145 6.26 13.34 -17.82
C PRO A 145 5.90 14.16 -16.58
N GLU A 146 4.97 13.64 -15.73
CA GLU A 146 4.46 14.38 -14.58
C GLU A 146 5.22 14.05 -13.32
N ARG A 147 5.54 15.06 -12.49
CA ARG A 147 6.25 14.90 -11.22
C ARG A 147 7.50 14.01 -11.32
N ALA A 148 8.08 13.93 -12.51
CA ALA A 148 9.19 13.05 -12.81
C ALA A 148 10.48 13.51 -12.09
N PRO A 149 11.39 12.56 -11.76
CA PRO A 149 12.76 12.91 -11.41
C PRO A 149 13.47 13.55 -12.61
N ARG A 150 14.49 14.36 -12.34
CA ARG A 150 15.27 15.06 -13.37
C ARG A 150 16.06 14.10 -14.27
N ASP A 151 16.48 12.99 -13.66
CA ASP A 151 17.26 11.94 -14.31
C ASP A 151 17.17 10.61 -13.54
N ASP A 152 17.80 9.58 -14.07
CA ASP A 152 17.85 8.24 -13.48
C ASP A 152 18.56 8.21 -12.11
N ASN A 153 19.51 9.13 -11.85
CA ASN A 153 20.17 9.21 -10.55
C ASN A 153 19.20 9.71 -9.48
N GLU A 154 18.41 10.75 -9.78
CA GLU A 154 17.38 11.22 -8.87
C GLU A 154 16.31 10.14 -8.63
N ALA A 155 15.89 9.40 -9.67
CA ALA A 155 14.94 8.29 -9.51
C ALA A 155 15.49 7.21 -8.55
N ARG A 156 16.76 6.84 -8.73
CA ARG A 156 17.43 5.87 -7.84
C ARG A 156 17.55 6.41 -6.41
N ASP A 157 17.91 7.68 -6.25
CA ASP A 157 18.09 8.31 -4.93
C ASP A 157 16.76 8.48 -4.20
N GLU A 158 15.66 8.76 -4.89
CA GLU A 158 14.31 8.76 -4.34
C GLU A 158 13.96 7.40 -3.68
N MET A 159 14.30 6.30 -4.33
CA MET A 159 14.08 4.94 -3.80
C MET A 159 15.08 4.58 -2.70
N ALA A 160 16.38 4.76 -2.96
CA ALA A 160 17.43 4.29 -2.05
C ALA A 160 17.48 5.08 -0.74
N GLU A 161 17.28 6.40 -0.80
CA GLU A 161 17.31 7.24 0.39
C GLU A 161 16.06 7.13 1.23
N SER A 162 14.87 6.96 0.60
CA SER A 162 13.65 6.68 1.35
C SER A 162 13.77 5.37 2.13
N LYS A 163 14.32 4.31 1.51
CA LYS A 163 14.61 3.05 2.20
C LYS A 163 15.56 3.25 3.38
N ARG A 164 16.71 3.91 3.16
CA ARG A 164 17.71 4.15 4.22
C ARG A 164 17.18 4.98 5.39
N GLU A 165 16.44 6.05 5.09
CA GLU A 165 15.83 6.91 6.12
C GLU A 165 14.85 6.12 6.99
N LEU A 166 14.00 5.32 6.36
CA LEU A 166 13.00 4.50 7.03
C LEU A 166 13.66 3.43 7.90
N GLU A 167 14.63 2.68 7.37
CA GLU A 167 15.37 1.66 8.11
C GLU A 167 16.12 2.26 9.31
N LYS A 168 16.76 3.43 9.10
CA LYS A 168 17.47 4.13 10.17
C LYS A 168 16.55 4.64 11.28
N ARG A 169 15.41 5.24 10.91
CA ARG A 169 14.48 5.84 11.88
C ARG A 169 13.73 4.81 12.70
N LEU A 170 13.34 3.72 12.06
CA LEU A 170 12.49 2.70 12.69
C LEU A 170 13.26 1.47 13.17
N GLY A 171 14.55 1.32 12.83
CA GLY A 171 15.35 0.16 13.22
C GLY A 171 14.85 -1.15 12.61
N ILE A 172 14.40 -1.12 11.36
CA ILE A 172 13.83 -2.26 10.64
C ILE A 172 14.59 -2.53 9.34
N GLU A 173 14.37 -3.70 8.74
CA GLU A 173 14.59 -3.92 7.31
C GLU A 173 13.33 -3.58 6.53
N SER A 174 13.46 -2.83 5.43
CA SER A 174 12.33 -2.42 4.59
C SER A 174 12.54 -2.83 3.13
N PRO A 175 12.38 -4.13 2.83
CA PRO A 175 12.70 -4.68 1.51
C PRO A 175 11.52 -4.64 0.52
N TYR A 176 10.47 -3.89 0.79
CA TYR A 176 9.29 -3.78 -0.07
C TYR A 176 9.16 -2.34 -0.58
N PHE A 177 8.46 -2.15 -1.70
CA PHE A 177 8.31 -0.82 -2.32
C PHE A 177 6.96 -0.68 -3.00
N ALA A 178 6.40 0.53 -3.04
CA ALA A 178 5.30 0.87 -3.93
C ALA A 178 5.73 2.04 -4.84
N TYR A 179 5.49 1.88 -6.15
CA TYR A 179 5.75 2.95 -7.10
C TYR A 179 4.69 4.03 -6.98
N PRO A 180 5.07 5.32 -6.72
CA PRO A 180 4.11 6.41 -6.72
C PRO A 180 3.29 6.44 -8.02
N ASN A 181 1.97 6.50 -7.89
CA ASN A 181 1.02 6.45 -9.01
C ASN A 181 1.19 5.21 -9.93
N GLY A 182 1.77 4.11 -9.44
CA GLY A 182 2.12 2.95 -10.25
C GLY A 182 3.15 3.23 -11.36
N SER A 183 3.82 4.38 -11.32
CA SER A 183 4.68 4.88 -12.40
C SER A 183 6.02 4.16 -12.43
N CYS A 184 6.21 3.27 -13.39
CA CYS A 184 7.49 2.60 -13.64
C CYS A 184 7.73 2.33 -15.13
N ASN A 185 8.98 2.08 -15.46
CA ASN A 185 9.44 1.57 -16.75
C ASN A 185 10.56 0.53 -16.51
N ALA A 186 11.14 -0.01 -17.57
CA ALA A 186 12.17 -1.04 -17.46
C ALA A 186 13.40 -0.57 -16.65
N THR A 187 13.83 0.68 -16.81
CA THR A 187 14.95 1.27 -16.06
C THR A 187 14.65 1.34 -14.56
N VAL A 188 13.49 1.89 -14.20
CA VAL A 188 13.03 2.03 -12.81
C VAL A 188 12.83 0.66 -12.15
N THR A 189 12.21 -0.29 -12.86
CA THR A 189 12.07 -1.68 -12.38
C THR A 189 13.44 -2.34 -12.17
N GLY A 190 14.40 -2.07 -13.07
CA GLY A 190 15.80 -2.53 -12.92
C GLY A 190 16.52 -1.96 -11.70
N MET A 191 16.21 -0.71 -11.30
CA MET A 191 16.69 -0.11 -10.06
C MET A 191 16.01 -0.74 -8.82
N ALA A 192 14.68 -0.91 -8.87
CA ALA A 192 13.92 -1.52 -7.78
C ALA A 192 14.41 -2.95 -7.48
N ARG A 193 14.73 -3.75 -8.49
CA ARG A 193 15.31 -5.12 -8.34
C ARG A 193 16.61 -5.16 -7.54
N LYS A 194 17.38 -4.09 -7.55
CA LYS A 194 18.64 -3.98 -6.79
C LYS A 194 18.44 -3.55 -5.34
N LEU A 195 17.32 -2.94 -5.03
CA LEU A 195 17.05 -2.31 -3.74
C LEU A 195 16.03 -3.08 -2.88
N PHE A 196 15.07 -3.75 -3.53
CA PHE A 196 13.91 -4.34 -2.87
C PHE A 196 13.71 -5.80 -3.26
N ARG A 197 13.08 -6.57 -2.39
CA ARG A 197 12.63 -7.94 -2.67
C ARG A 197 11.39 -7.95 -3.57
N THR A 198 10.45 -7.02 -3.31
CA THR A 198 9.23 -6.86 -4.12
C THR A 198 8.89 -5.39 -4.30
N ALA A 199 8.18 -5.08 -5.39
CA ALA A 199 7.64 -3.76 -5.65
C ALA A 199 6.23 -3.85 -6.25
N ARG A 200 5.34 -2.92 -5.88
CA ARG A 200 3.93 -2.92 -6.23
C ARG A 200 3.57 -1.73 -7.12
N LEU A 201 2.81 -2.04 -8.15
CA LEU A 201 2.09 -1.07 -8.98
C LEU A 201 0.77 -0.66 -8.31
N TRP A 202 0.21 0.43 -8.76
CA TRP A 202 -1.13 0.87 -8.41
C TRP A 202 -2.04 0.77 -9.63
N TYR A 203 -3.17 0.10 -9.49
CA TYR A 203 -4.12 -0.13 -10.56
C TYR A 203 -5.49 0.42 -10.19
N THR A 204 -5.97 1.37 -10.98
CA THR A 204 -7.32 1.89 -10.89
C THR A 204 -8.20 1.20 -11.93
N ALA A 205 -9.11 0.35 -11.47
CA ALA A 205 -10.20 -0.15 -12.32
C ALA A 205 -11.51 0.11 -11.61
N VAL A 206 -12.48 0.64 -12.36
CA VAL A 206 -13.85 0.84 -11.88
C VAL A 206 -14.69 -0.39 -12.18
N GLU A 207 -14.24 -1.23 -13.13
CA GLU A 207 -14.92 -2.45 -13.55
C GLU A 207 -13.93 -3.61 -13.66
N GLY A 208 -14.38 -4.83 -13.31
CA GLY A 208 -13.57 -6.04 -13.43
C GLY A 208 -13.27 -6.47 -14.90
N PRO A 209 -12.42 -7.44 -15.11
CA PRO A 209 -11.85 -8.32 -14.09
C PRO A 209 -10.74 -7.65 -13.25
N TRP A 210 -10.73 -7.93 -11.95
CA TRP A 210 -9.75 -7.38 -11.01
C TRP A 210 -8.41 -8.09 -11.13
N PRO A 211 -7.28 -7.35 -11.09
CA PRO A 211 -5.96 -7.96 -11.17
C PRO A 211 -5.69 -8.86 -9.96
N GLN A 212 -5.12 -10.01 -10.23
CA GLN A 212 -4.74 -11.00 -9.23
C GLN A 212 -3.25 -11.30 -9.37
N ASN A 213 -2.53 -11.31 -8.26
CA ASN A 213 -1.17 -11.80 -8.24
C ASN A 213 -1.17 -13.33 -8.14
N SER A 214 -0.20 -13.96 -8.76
CA SER A 214 0.04 -15.39 -8.72
C SER A 214 1.53 -15.67 -8.54
N ARG A 215 1.94 -16.93 -8.33
CA ARG A 215 3.36 -17.29 -8.28
C ARG A 215 4.17 -16.94 -9.55
N ASN A 216 3.49 -16.67 -10.67
CA ASN A 216 4.11 -16.25 -11.92
C ASN A 216 4.17 -14.71 -12.08
N THR A 217 3.62 -13.95 -11.14
CA THR A 217 3.68 -12.49 -11.17
C THR A 217 5.12 -12.02 -10.93
N ASP A 218 5.58 -11.05 -11.71
CA ASP A 218 6.88 -10.43 -11.47
C ASP A 218 6.92 -9.79 -10.07
N PRO A 219 7.82 -10.21 -9.19
CA PRO A 219 7.88 -9.68 -7.82
C PRO A 219 8.07 -8.16 -7.74
N HIS A 220 8.55 -7.52 -8.82
CA HIS A 220 8.74 -6.07 -8.89
C HIS A 220 7.65 -5.35 -9.69
N GLN A 221 6.55 -6.04 -9.98
CA GLN A 221 5.36 -5.51 -10.65
C GLN A 221 4.09 -6.13 -10.05
N LEU A 222 4.02 -6.27 -8.72
CA LEU A 222 2.81 -6.72 -8.04
C LEU A 222 1.65 -5.79 -8.33
N LEU A 223 0.47 -6.33 -8.52
CA LEU A 223 -0.73 -5.57 -8.89
C LEU A 223 -1.54 -5.23 -7.63
N GLY A 224 -1.64 -3.94 -7.31
CA GLY A 224 -2.48 -3.43 -6.21
C GLY A 224 -3.76 -2.81 -6.75
N ILE A 225 -4.90 -3.17 -6.19
CA ILE A 225 -6.24 -2.70 -6.58
C ILE A 225 -6.60 -1.50 -5.72
N ASN A 226 -6.80 -0.32 -6.33
CA ASN A 226 -7.24 0.86 -5.60
C ASN A 226 -8.68 0.69 -5.08
N ILE A 227 -8.84 0.80 -3.77
CA ILE A 227 -10.14 0.73 -3.09
C ILE A 227 -10.51 2.14 -2.61
N ALA A 228 -11.53 2.72 -3.22
CA ALA A 228 -12.01 4.07 -2.94
C ALA A 228 -13.53 4.14 -3.05
N ASN A 229 -14.13 5.28 -2.71
CA ASN A 229 -15.59 5.49 -2.72
C ASN A 229 -16.27 5.23 -4.07
N GLY A 230 -15.53 5.25 -5.19
CA GLY A 230 -16.06 4.89 -6.51
C GLY A 230 -16.31 3.38 -6.72
N LEU A 231 -15.75 2.54 -5.83
CA LEU A 231 -15.95 1.10 -5.86
C LEU A 231 -17.12 0.74 -4.94
N ASN A 232 -18.20 0.16 -5.51
CA ASN A 232 -19.33 -0.24 -4.69
C ASN A 232 -19.06 -1.55 -3.92
N PHE A 233 -19.91 -1.86 -2.94
CA PHE A 233 -19.69 -3.00 -2.07
C PHE A 233 -19.76 -4.36 -2.78
N ASP A 234 -20.58 -4.50 -3.81
CA ASP A 234 -20.66 -5.76 -4.58
C ASP A 234 -19.39 -5.99 -5.41
N GLN A 235 -18.80 -4.94 -5.94
CA GLN A 235 -17.50 -4.99 -6.59
C GLN A 235 -16.39 -5.36 -5.58
N PHE A 236 -16.40 -4.81 -4.39
CA PHE A 236 -15.49 -5.19 -3.32
C PHE A 236 -15.61 -6.68 -2.97
N ARG A 237 -16.83 -7.20 -2.83
CA ARG A 237 -17.07 -8.63 -2.61
C ARG A 237 -16.45 -9.49 -3.71
N GLN A 238 -16.64 -9.13 -4.98
CA GLN A 238 -16.05 -9.87 -6.10
C GLN A 238 -14.51 -9.94 -6.01
N ILE A 239 -13.85 -8.86 -5.55
CA ILE A 239 -12.40 -8.87 -5.34
C ILE A 239 -12.00 -9.85 -4.24
N VAL A 240 -12.70 -9.82 -3.11
CA VAL A 240 -12.43 -10.68 -1.95
C VAL A 240 -12.76 -12.15 -2.25
N ASP A 241 -13.86 -12.41 -2.93
CA ASP A 241 -14.31 -13.76 -3.29
C ASP A 241 -13.41 -14.41 -4.35
N ALA A 242 -12.65 -13.60 -5.11
CA ALA A 242 -11.66 -14.09 -6.06
C ALA A 242 -10.31 -14.48 -5.42
N ALA A 243 -10.16 -14.33 -4.09
CA ALA A 243 -9.00 -14.84 -3.35
C ALA A 243 -9.08 -16.36 -3.25
N GLU A 244 -8.15 -17.07 -3.93
CA GLU A 244 -8.13 -18.53 -4.07
C GLU A 244 -6.73 -19.09 -3.80
#